data_ce1c857f28e71595378a4cc10e448f72
#
_entry.id   ce1c857f28e71595378a4cc10e448f72
#
_cell.length_a   1.000
_cell.length_b   1.000
_cell.length_c   1.000
_cell.angle_alpha   90.00
_cell.angle_beta   90.00
_cell.angle_gamma   90.00
#
_symmetry.space_group_name_H-M   'P 1'
#
loop_
_entity.id
_entity.type
_entity.pdbx_description
1 polymer ?
#
loop_
_entity_poly.entity_id
_entity_poly.type
_entity_poly.pdbx_seq_one_letter_code
_entity_poly.pdbx_strand_id
1 'polypeptide(L)'
;MRRVLIATDGSDYTKEAVSQGLHLAKVLGADVTALYVVDQTSFVSFPMDSSIVSVYSLLENEGKRAVEDVVKEGEAMGVKVTPLIIEGSPTRKIVETSADFDLVVLGTLGRSALSKLFMGSVAERVTRYAPCPVLVVRSQRR
;
A
#
# COMPACT_ATOMS: atom_id res chain seq x y z
N MET A 1 -16.14 8.68 -8.66
CA MET A 1 -14.87 8.02 -8.47
C MET A 1 -14.92 6.63 -9.06
N ARG A 2 -14.00 6.33 -9.97
CA ARG A 2 -13.97 5.04 -10.68
C ARG A 2 -12.74 4.19 -10.38
N ARG A 3 -11.67 4.82 -9.93
CA ARG A 3 -10.40 4.13 -9.72
C ARG A 3 -9.85 4.46 -8.34
N VAL A 4 -9.70 3.42 -7.53
CA VAL A 4 -9.20 3.55 -6.15
C VAL A 4 -7.86 2.83 -6.04
N LEU A 5 -6.87 3.52 -5.51
CA LEU A 5 -5.55 2.94 -5.22
C LEU A 5 -5.49 2.60 -3.74
N ILE A 6 -5.23 1.34 -3.42
CA ILE A 6 -5.02 0.91 -2.04
C ILE A 6 -3.54 0.55 -1.87
N ALA A 7 -2.84 1.27 -1.01
CA ALA A 7 -1.45 0.98 -0.71
C ALA A 7 -1.37 0.06 0.51
N THR A 8 -0.62 -1.02 0.38
CA THR A 8 -0.40 -1.97 1.48
C THR A 8 1.09 -2.30 1.58
N ASP A 9 1.56 -2.51 2.79
CA ASP A 9 2.92 -3.02 3.03
C ASP A 9 2.89 -4.47 3.53
N GLY A 10 1.71 -5.11 3.50
CA GLY A 10 1.53 -6.49 3.93
C GLY A 10 1.47 -6.69 5.44
N SER A 11 1.67 -5.64 6.23
CA SER A 11 1.61 -5.74 7.68
C SER A 11 0.18 -5.72 8.20
N ASP A 12 0.01 -6.14 9.46
CA ASP A 12 -1.29 -6.09 10.12
C ASP A 12 -1.79 -4.65 10.26
N TYR A 13 -0.89 -3.67 10.28
CA TYR A 13 -1.25 -2.26 10.41
C TYR A 13 -2.02 -1.74 9.19
N THR A 14 -1.88 -2.38 8.02
CA THR A 14 -2.56 -1.94 6.82
C THR A 14 -3.85 -2.72 6.52
N LYS A 15 -4.16 -3.75 7.30
CA LYS A 15 -5.35 -4.58 7.06
C LYS A 15 -6.65 -3.80 7.11
N GLU A 16 -6.78 -2.89 8.07
CA GLU A 16 -8.00 -2.10 8.20
C GLU A 16 -8.16 -1.16 7.00
N ALA A 17 -7.06 -0.57 6.55
CA ALA A 17 -7.10 0.30 5.36
C ALA A 17 -7.54 -0.49 4.13
N VAL A 18 -7.04 -1.70 3.96
CA VAL A 18 -7.44 -2.58 2.85
C VAL A 18 -8.94 -2.86 2.92
N SER A 19 -9.41 -3.27 4.09
CA SER A 19 -10.83 -3.60 4.28
C SER A 19 -11.73 -2.39 4.02
N GLN A 20 -11.42 -1.24 4.58
CA GLN A 20 -12.21 -0.03 4.38
C GLN A 20 -12.15 0.45 2.93
N GLY A 21 -10.98 0.36 2.31
CA GLY A 21 -10.81 0.73 0.91
C GLY A 21 -11.65 -0.12 -0.03
N LEU A 22 -11.68 -1.43 0.21
CA LEU A 22 -12.49 -2.35 -0.59
C LEU A 22 -13.98 -2.10 -0.41
N HIS A 23 -14.43 -1.87 0.83
CA HIS A 23 -15.83 -1.55 1.09
C HIS A 23 -16.26 -0.26 0.39
N LEU A 24 -15.41 0.75 0.46
CA LEU A 24 -15.69 2.02 -0.20
C LEU A 24 -15.74 1.84 -1.71
N ALA A 25 -14.79 1.11 -2.29
CA ALA A 25 -14.79 0.83 -3.73
C ALA A 25 -16.07 0.11 -4.16
N LYS A 26 -16.53 -0.83 -3.34
CA LYS A 26 -17.79 -1.53 -3.63
C LYS A 26 -18.97 -0.57 -3.68
N VAL A 27 -19.09 0.30 -2.69
CA VAL A 27 -20.17 1.30 -2.63
C VAL A 27 -20.11 2.24 -3.83
N LEU A 28 -18.89 2.64 -4.23
CA LEU A 28 -18.70 3.57 -5.35
C LEU A 28 -18.79 2.89 -6.72
N GLY A 29 -18.80 1.57 -6.77
CA GLY A 29 -18.70 0.84 -8.03
C GLY A 29 -17.36 1.05 -8.72
N ALA A 30 -16.29 1.22 -7.95
CA ALA A 30 -14.96 1.52 -8.47
C ALA A 30 -14.10 0.28 -8.60
N ASP A 31 -13.16 0.31 -9.55
CA ASP A 31 -12.11 -0.68 -9.66
C ASP A 31 -10.97 -0.31 -8.71
N VAL A 32 -10.28 -1.32 -8.20
CA VAL A 32 -9.19 -1.15 -7.25
C VAL A 32 -7.87 -1.60 -7.85
N THR A 33 -6.81 -0.86 -7.58
CA THR A 33 -5.44 -1.33 -7.76
C THR A 33 -4.81 -1.46 -6.38
N ALA A 34 -4.29 -2.64 -6.07
CA ALA A 34 -3.57 -2.90 -4.83
C ALA A 34 -2.08 -2.72 -5.09
N LEU A 35 -1.49 -1.73 -4.44
CA LEU A 35 -0.09 -1.37 -4.65
C LEU A 35 0.77 -1.78 -3.47
N TYR A 36 1.85 -2.48 -3.78
CA TYR A 36 2.93 -2.76 -2.84
C TYR A 36 4.22 -2.18 -3.42
N VAL A 37 4.95 -1.40 -2.64
CA VAL A 37 6.22 -0.85 -3.06
C VAL A 37 7.36 -1.60 -2.38
N VAL A 38 8.24 -2.20 -3.18
CA VAL A 38 9.46 -2.83 -2.67
C VAL A 38 10.46 -1.72 -2.43
N ASP A 39 10.76 -1.46 -1.16
CA ASP A 39 11.62 -0.34 -0.77
C ASP A 39 13.08 -0.67 -1.04
N GLN A 40 13.61 -0.11 -2.11
CA GLN A 40 15.01 -0.28 -2.49
C GLN A 40 15.95 0.64 -1.72
N THR A 41 15.44 1.67 -1.07
CA THR A 41 16.29 2.64 -0.41
C THR A 41 17.10 2.04 0.73
N SER A 42 16.60 0.96 1.32
CA SER A 42 17.29 0.24 2.39
C SER A 42 18.57 -0.47 1.90
N PHE A 43 18.72 -0.66 0.59
CA PHE A 43 19.83 -1.44 0.03
C PHE A 43 20.87 -0.61 -0.73
N VAL A 44 20.63 0.67 -0.90
CA VAL A 44 21.48 1.55 -1.72
C VAL A 44 22.92 1.61 -1.21
N SER A 45 23.10 1.53 0.11
CA SER A 45 24.41 1.65 0.76
C SER A 45 25.18 0.34 0.88
N PHE A 46 24.60 -0.78 0.45
CA PHE A 46 25.19 -2.11 0.62
C PHE A 46 25.68 -2.68 -0.70
N PRO A 47 26.81 -3.42 -0.69
CA PRO A 47 27.24 -4.14 -1.89
C PRO A 47 26.19 -5.20 -2.26
N MET A 48 26.01 -5.41 -3.55
CA MET A 48 25.09 -6.42 -4.06
C MET A 48 25.74 -7.80 -3.97
N ASP A 49 25.52 -8.46 -2.85
CA ASP A 49 25.95 -9.83 -2.65
C ASP A 49 24.73 -10.77 -2.53
N SER A 50 25.00 -12.05 -2.34
CA SER A 50 23.93 -13.05 -2.30
C SER A 50 22.95 -12.85 -1.12
N SER A 51 23.41 -12.31 0.01
CA SER A 51 22.54 -12.08 1.15
C SER A 51 21.58 -10.91 0.91
N ILE A 52 22.04 -9.86 0.23
CA ILE A 52 21.20 -8.73 -0.15
C ILE A 52 20.17 -9.17 -1.19
N VAL A 53 20.59 -9.95 -2.18
CA VAL A 53 19.67 -10.49 -3.19
C VAL A 53 18.59 -11.36 -2.53
N SER A 54 18.96 -12.17 -1.54
CA SER A 54 18.00 -13.03 -0.82
C SER A 54 16.96 -12.21 -0.05
N VAL A 55 17.40 -11.15 0.63
CA VAL A 55 16.47 -10.25 1.35
C VAL A 55 15.54 -9.54 0.38
N TYR A 56 16.06 -9.06 -0.74
CA TYR A 56 15.27 -8.42 -1.78
C TYR A 56 14.20 -9.38 -2.33
N SER A 57 14.58 -10.62 -2.60
CA SER A 57 13.64 -11.65 -3.08
C SER A 57 12.55 -11.94 -2.07
N LEU A 58 12.87 -11.95 -0.77
CA LEU A 58 11.88 -12.13 0.28
C LEU A 58 10.87 -10.99 0.31
N LEU A 59 11.34 -9.74 0.19
CA LEU A 59 10.46 -8.57 0.16
C LEU A 59 9.55 -8.59 -1.07
N GLU A 60 10.09 -8.99 -2.22
CA GLU A 60 9.31 -9.12 -3.44
C GLU A 60 8.22 -10.18 -3.29
N ASN A 61 8.56 -11.34 -2.69
CA ASN A 61 7.60 -12.41 -2.45
C ASN A 61 6.54 -12.01 -1.43
N GLU A 62 6.91 -11.26 -0.40
CA GLU A 62 5.94 -10.70 0.55
C GLU A 62 4.98 -9.75 -0.16
N GLY A 63 5.49 -8.94 -1.09
CA GLY A 63 4.68 -8.03 -1.88
C GLY A 63 3.66 -8.77 -2.72
N LYS A 64 4.07 -9.85 -3.39
CA LYS A 64 3.16 -10.67 -4.18
C LYS A 64 2.06 -11.25 -3.31
N ARG A 65 2.40 -11.75 -2.12
CA ARG A 65 1.42 -12.28 -1.19
C ARG A 65 0.46 -11.19 -0.70
N ALA A 66 1.00 -10.02 -0.36
CA ALA A 66 0.19 -8.92 0.14
C ALA A 66 -0.86 -8.47 -0.88
N VAL A 67 -0.45 -8.28 -2.13
CA VAL A 67 -1.41 -7.83 -3.16
C VAL A 67 -2.38 -8.94 -3.55
N GLU A 68 -1.95 -10.21 -3.54
CA GLU A 68 -2.85 -11.33 -3.79
C GLU A 68 -3.92 -11.44 -2.71
N ASP A 69 -3.58 -11.17 -1.46
CA ASP A 69 -4.57 -11.16 -0.38
C ASP A 69 -5.63 -10.11 -0.62
N VAL A 70 -5.25 -8.93 -1.12
CA VAL A 70 -6.22 -7.88 -1.47
C VAL A 70 -7.09 -8.32 -2.64
N VAL A 71 -6.48 -8.95 -3.65
CA VAL A 71 -7.24 -9.48 -4.80
C VAL A 71 -8.30 -10.46 -4.34
N LYS A 72 -7.93 -11.41 -3.48
CA LYS A 72 -8.86 -12.42 -2.97
C LYS A 72 -9.97 -11.82 -2.14
N GLU A 73 -9.63 -10.88 -1.27
CA GLU A 73 -10.64 -10.21 -0.45
C GLU A 73 -11.61 -9.42 -1.32
N GLY A 74 -11.09 -8.73 -2.34
CA GLY A 74 -11.93 -8.00 -3.29
C GLY A 74 -12.84 -8.92 -4.08
N GLU A 75 -12.32 -10.04 -4.59
CA GLU A 75 -13.12 -11.02 -5.33
C GLU A 75 -14.29 -11.55 -4.50
N ALA A 76 -14.04 -11.82 -3.21
CA ALA A 76 -15.10 -12.28 -2.31
C ALA A 76 -16.22 -11.25 -2.14
N MET A 77 -15.94 -9.98 -2.39
CA MET A 77 -16.90 -8.89 -2.28
C MET A 77 -17.48 -8.46 -3.64
N GLY A 78 -17.00 -9.03 -4.73
CA GLY A 78 -17.39 -8.59 -6.07
C GLY A 78 -16.69 -7.32 -6.54
N VAL A 79 -15.52 -7.00 -5.99
CA VAL A 79 -14.71 -5.85 -6.37
C VAL A 79 -13.54 -6.33 -7.23
N LYS A 80 -13.35 -5.68 -8.39
CA LYS A 80 -12.23 -5.99 -9.26
C LYS A 80 -10.97 -5.36 -8.70
N VAL A 81 -9.94 -6.16 -8.45
CA VAL A 81 -8.66 -5.70 -7.92
C VAL A 81 -7.54 -6.10 -8.86
N THR A 82 -6.72 -5.13 -9.26
CA THR A 82 -5.52 -5.36 -10.06
C THR A 82 -4.31 -5.24 -9.14
N PRO A 83 -3.44 -6.27 -9.09
CA PRO A 83 -2.22 -6.18 -8.29
C PRO A 83 -1.16 -5.34 -8.99
N LEU A 84 -0.39 -4.59 -8.23
CA LEU A 84 0.71 -3.78 -8.76
C LEU A 84 1.86 -3.77 -7.75
N ILE A 85 3.04 -4.20 -8.21
CA ILE A 85 4.25 -4.19 -7.39
C ILE A 85 5.27 -3.32 -8.09
N ILE A 86 5.78 -2.31 -7.37
CA ILE A 86 6.73 -1.33 -7.90
C ILE A 86 7.92 -1.26 -6.95
N GLU A 87 9.11 -1.08 -7.51
CA GLU A 87 10.33 -0.88 -6.72
C GLU A 87 10.59 0.61 -6.57
N GLY A 88 11.09 1.01 -5.41
CA GLY A 88 11.50 2.38 -5.16
C GLY A 88 11.16 2.87 -3.77
N SER A 89 11.10 4.19 -3.62
CA SER A 89 10.68 4.81 -2.37
C SER A 89 9.16 4.74 -2.24
N PRO A 90 8.64 4.18 -1.14
CA PRO A 90 7.18 4.05 -0.97
C PRO A 90 6.43 5.36 -1.14
N THR A 91 6.86 6.42 -0.48
CA THR A 91 6.19 7.71 -0.58
C THR A 91 6.13 8.21 -2.01
N ARG A 92 7.28 8.23 -2.68
CA ARG A 92 7.36 8.73 -4.06
C ARG A 92 6.49 7.90 -5.00
N LYS A 93 6.58 6.59 -4.91
CA LYS A 93 5.85 5.70 -5.83
C LYS A 93 4.35 5.75 -5.62
N ILE A 94 3.89 5.87 -4.38
CA ILE A 94 2.46 6.03 -4.11
C ILE A 94 1.97 7.35 -4.68
N VAL A 95 2.69 8.45 -4.45
CA VAL A 95 2.31 9.77 -4.96
C VAL A 95 2.27 9.78 -6.49
N GLU A 96 3.31 9.26 -7.14
CA GLU A 96 3.36 9.21 -8.60
C GLU A 96 2.20 8.37 -9.17
N THR A 97 1.96 7.20 -8.58
CA THR A 97 0.92 6.28 -9.06
C THR A 97 -0.47 6.89 -8.87
N SER A 98 -0.69 7.61 -7.78
CA SER A 98 -2.00 8.19 -7.45
C SER A 98 -2.48 9.21 -8.48
N ALA A 99 -1.60 9.74 -9.32
CA ALA A 99 -1.99 10.69 -10.36
C ALA A 99 -3.02 10.12 -11.35
N ASP A 100 -3.06 8.81 -11.51
CA ASP A 100 -3.99 8.13 -12.40
C ASP A 100 -5.24 7.61 -11.68
N PHE A 101 -5.42 7.97 -10.41
CA PHE A 101 -6.50 7.46 -9.58
C PHE A 101 -7.37 8.59 -9.03
N ASP A 102 -8.58 8.24 -8.63
CA ASP A 102 -9.54 9.18 -8.07
C ASP A 102 -9.48 9.27 -6.55
N LEU A 103 -8.87 8.27 -5.93
CA LEU A 103 -8.75 8.18 -4.48
C LEU A 103 -7.58 7.26 -4.15
N VAL A 104 -6.78 7.65 -3.17
CA VAL A 104 -5.79 6.76 -2.58
C VAL A 104 -6.18 6.44 -1.14
N VAL A 105 -6.07 5.17 -0.77
CA VAL A 105 -6.39 4.68 0.58
C VAL A 105 -5.15 4.05 1.17
N LEU A 106 -4.79 4.45 2.38
CA LEU A 106 -3.66 3.86 3.09
C LEU A 106 -3.88 3.95 4.60
N GLY A 107 -3.08 3.20 5.34
CA GLY A 107 -3.15 3.22 6.80
C GLY A 107 -2.34 4.36 7.40
N THR A 108 -2.68 4.74 8.62
CA THR A 108 -1.90 5.72 9.38
C THR A 108 -0.52 5.19 9.73
N LEU A 109 -0.40 3.87 9.94
CA LEU A 109 0.84 3.19 10.32
C LEU A 109 1.16 2.11 9.31
N GLY A 110 2.43 1.80 9.19
CA GLY A 110 2.91 0.71 8.36
C GLY A 110 3.82 -0.21 9.16
N ARG A 111 4.64 -0.97 8.45
CA ARG A 111 5.53 -1.98 9.02
C ARG A 111 6.48 -1.41 10.08
N SER A 112 6.93 -0.18 9.92
CA SER A 112 7.87 0.48 10.83
C SER A 112 7.17 1.31 11.90
N ALA A 113 5.92 0.98 12.25
CA ALA A 113 5.15 1.74 13.22
C ALA A 113 5.85 1.81 14.59
N LEU A 114 5.96 3.04 15.11
CA LEU A 114 6.54 3.29 16.42
C LEU A 114 5.48 3.47 17.50
N SER A 115 4.34 4.06 17.16
CA SER A 115 3.27 4.34 18.11
C SER A 115 1.96 4.50 17.36
N LYS A 116 0.86 4.04 18.01
CA LYS A 116 -0.49 4.20 17.47
C LYS A 116 -0.96 5.65 17.42
N LEU A 117 -0.31 6.52 18.20
CA LEU A 117 -0.68 7.92 18.27
C LEU A 117 -0.12 8.74 17.12
N PHE A 118 0.87 8.21 16.42
CA PHE A 118 1.52 8.90 15.32
C PHE A 118 0.98 8.48 13.97
N MET A 119 0.92 9.44 13.07
CA MET A 119 0.76 9.16 11.67
C MET A 119 2.14 8.85 11.11
N GLY A 120 2.28 7.72 10.42
CA GLY A 120 3.56 7.32 9.82
C GLY A 120 4.02 8.31 8.75
N SER A 121 5.31 8.31 8.47
CA SER A 121 5.90 9.24 7.49
C SER A 121 5.32 9.07 6.09
N VAL A 122 5.03 7.84 5.67
CA VAL A 122 4.45 7.59 4.35
C VAL A 122 3.06 8.21 4.27
N ALA A 123 2.20 7.94 5.27
CA ALA A 123 0.84 8.47 5.29
C ALA A 123 0.84 10.00 5.31
N GLU A 124 1.70 10.61 6.11
CA GLU A 124 1.79 12.06 6.18
C GLU A 124 2.20 12.67 4.84
N ARG A 125 3.23 12.13 4.21
CA ARG A 125 3.75 12.67 2.96
C ARG A 125 2.79 12.43 1.80
N VAL A 126 2.17 11.27 1.74
CA VAL A 126 1.17 10.99 0.70
C VAL A 126 0.00 11.96 0.84
N THR A 127 -0.47 12.19 2.07
CA THR A 127 -1.55 13.14 2.32
C THR A 127 -1.19 14.54 1.83
N ARG A 128 0.07 14.93 2.01
CA ARG A 128 0.54 16.26 1.64
C ARG A 128 0.73 16.42 0.14
N TYR A 129 1.20 15.39 -0.55
CA TYR A 129 1.67 15.54 -1.93
C TYR A 129 0.84 14.80 -2.98
N ALA A 130 -0.08 13.94 -2.60
CA ALA A 130 -0.88 13.22 -3.59
C ALA A 130 -1.75 14.18 -4.41
N PRO A 131 -1.82 13.99 -5.73
CA PRO A 131 -2.66 14.85 -6.59
C PRO A 131 -4.14 14.52 -6.55
N CYS A 132 -4.56 13.55 -5.77
CA CYS A 132 -5.96 13.15 -5.63
C CYS A 132 -6.34 13.08 -4.14
N PRO A 133 -7.64 12.95 -3.83
CA PRO A 133 -8.08 12.74 -2.44
C PRO A 133 -7.42 11.54 -1.78
N VAL A 134 -7.15 11.67 -0.51
CA VAL A 134 -6.48 10.63 0.29
C VAL A 134 -7.36 10.27 1.47
N LEU A 135 -7.64 8.98 1.60
CA LEU A 135 -8.31 8.45 2.79
C LEU A 135 -7.26 7.73 3.63
N VAL A 136 -7.04 8.25 4.82
CA VAL A 136 -6.12 7.64 5.78
C VAL A 136 -6.93 6.90 6.82
N VAL A 137 -6.70 5.60 6.92
CA VAL A 137 -7.48 4.73 7.81
C VAL A 137 -6.65 4.40 9.04
N ARG A 138 -7.21 4.68 10.20
CA ARG A 138 -6.54 4.40 11.46
C ARG A 138 -6.47 2.90 11.70
N SER A 139 -5.32 2.42 12.12
CA SER A 139 -5.18 1.04 12.52
C SER A 139 -5.97 0.80 13.81
N GLN A 140 -6.74 -0.29 13.85
CA GLN A 140 -7.50 -0.68 15.03
C GLN A 140 -6.73 -1.68 15.88
N ARG A 141 -5.52 -1.98 15.52
CA ARG A 141 -4.69 -2.91 16.25
C ARG A 141 -4.35 -2.37 17.64
N ARG A 142 -4.55 -3.17 18.63
CA ARG A 142 -4.30 -2.83 20.02
C ARG A 142 -2.95 -3.33 20.51
#